data_58ef02ceb935fcea1b379182492a0ad0
#
_entry.id   58ef02ceb935fcea1b379182492a0ad0
#
_cell.length_a   1.000
_cell.length_b   1.000
_cell.length_c   1.000
_cell.angle_alpha   90.00
_cell.angle_beta   90.00
_cell.angle_gamma   90.00
#
_symmetry.space_group_name_H-M   'P 1'
#
loop_
_entity.id
_entity.type
_entity.pdbx_description
1 polymer ?
#
loop_
_entity_poly.entity_id
_entity_poly.type
_entity_poly.pdbx_seq_one_letter_code
_entity_poly.pdbx_strand_id
1 'polypeptide(L)'
;MCIRDSDKSAVEAAKNILTKLPQNNLSPVPMYEFADPTEAVGDDADGIAKAVCDGDSVTELNAEYGKASYTALATLGGATVGVVATNKTGDKLTSADCSKIARFVRTCDAYAIPVVTFVDTEGFKADDETEAYGAVKDMAKLCHAYAEATTIKLAVVTGKAYGPAFIALAGKGSNADLSFALDTAVISALAPVTAVEFLQHDELKGAADLTAARNTLADKFAKENASSAVAAKNGCVDGIIAKNEIRQTLMDSIEVMAGKRISRLPKKHSNIQL
;
A
#
# COMPACT_ATOMS: atom_id res chain seq x y z
N MET A 1 -17.38 5.28 5.59
CA MET A 1 -18.61 6.03 5.27
C MET A 1 -18.20 7.47 4.95
N CYS A 2 -18.56 7.99 3.80
CA CYS A 2 -18.31 9.40 3.51
C CYS A 2 -19.43 10.21 4.16
N ILE A 3 -19.11 10.97 5.19
CA ILE A 3 -20.04 11.94 5.79
C ILE A 3 -19.97 13.21 4.92
N ARG A 4 -21.12 13.69 4.49
CA ARG A 4 -21.26 14.94 3.73
C ARG A 4 -22.24 15.85 4.45
N ASP A 5 -21.92 17.13 4.47
CA ASP A 5 -22.67 18.12 5.26
C ASP A 5 -23.94 18.60 4.55
N SER A 6 -24.09 18.28 3.28
CA SER A 6 -25.25 18.68 2.48
C SER A 6 -25.53 17.71 1.33
N ASP A 7 -26.78 17.70 0.85
CA ASP A 7 -27.20 16.92 -0.32
C ASP A 7 -26.38 17.29 -1.57
N LYS A 8 -26.05 18.56 -1.72
CA LYS A 8 -25.24 19.03 -2.85
C LYS A 8 -23.85 18.41 -2.84
N SER A 9 -23.17 18.42 -1.67
CA SER A 9 -21.84 17.82 -1.55
C SER A 9 -21.87 16.30 -1.71
N ALA A 10 -22.95 15.64 -1.31
CA ALA A 10 -23.16 14.21 -1.52
C ALA A 10 -23.31 13.86 -3.01
N VAL A 11 -24.09 14.65 -3.76
CA VAL A 11 -24.27 14.47 -5.21
C VAL A 11 -22.97 14.74 -5.97
N GLU A 12 -22.22 15.78 -5.60
CA GLU A 12 -20.90 16.05 -6.20
C GLU A 12 -19.90 14.92 -5.96
N ALA A 13 -19.85 14.38 -4.74
CA ALA A 13 -19.01 13.22 -4.42
C ALA A 13 -19.41 11.97 -5.23
N ALA A 14 -20.71 11.71 -5.36
CA ALA A 14 -21.20 10.61 -6.18
C ALA A 14 -20.80 10.77 -7.66
N LYS A 15 -20.94 11.97 -8.22
CA LYS A 15 -20.51 12.28 -9.60
C LYS A 15 -19.01 12.04 -9.76
N ASN A 16 -18.19 12.55 -8.85
CA ASN A 16 -16.74 12.39 -8.90
C ASN A 16 -16.27 10.92 -8.81
N ILE A 17 -17.00 10.09 -8.08
CA ILE A 17 -16.72 8.64 -8.05
C ILE A 17 -17.17 8.00 -9.37
N LEU A 18 -18.40 8.27 -9.81
CA LEU A 18 -18.97 7.64 -11.00
C LEU A 18 -18.21 8.01 -12.29
N THR A 19 -17.71 9.21 -12.40
CA THR A 19 -16.87 9.61 -13.54
C THR A 19 -15.57 8.83 -13.64
N LYS A 20 -15.00 8.36 -12.53
CA LYS A 20 -13.78 7.57 -12.50
C LYS A 20 -13.99 6.08 -12.74
N LEU A 21 -15.23 5.60 -12.67
CA LEU A 21 -15.54 4.19 -12.90
C LEU A 21 -15.83 3.94 -14.38
N PRO A 22 -15.44 2.79 -14.96
CA PRO A 22 -15.87 2.37 -16.27
C PRO A 22 -17.40 2.14 -16.30
N GLN A 23 -18.00 2.19 -17.48
CA GLN A 23 -19.46 2.00 -17.62
C GLN A 23 -19.94 0.64 -17.11
N ASN A 24 -19.10 -0.37 -17.20
CA ASN A 24 -19.34 -1.72 -16.67
C ASN A 24 -17.98 -2.42 -16.48
N ASN A 25 -17.99 -3.62 -15.90
CA ASN A 25 -16.81 -4.40 -15.61
C ASN A 25 -16.07 -4.98 -16.83
N LEU A 26 -16.61 -4.85 -18.03
CA LEU A 26 -15.99 -5.30 -19.29
C LEU A 26 -15.46 -4.11 -20.11
N SER A 27 -15.83 -2.90 -19.75
CA SER A 27 -15.35 -1.68 -20.41
C SER A 27 -13.96 -1.29 -19.88
N PRO A 28 -13.10 -0.72 -20.74
CA PRO A 28 -11.82 -0.17 -20.26
C PRO A 28 -12.08 1.00 -19.31
N VAL A 29 -11.07 1.28 -18.47
CA VAL A 29 -11.11 2.48 -17.61
C VAL A 29 -11.21 3.74 -18.47
N PRO A 30 -11.95 4.76 -18.00
CA PRO A 30 -12.05 6.03 -18.71
C PRO A 30 -10.66 6.69 -18.83
N MET A 31 -10.43 7.36 -19.95
CA MET A 31 -9.25 8.19 -20.19
C MET A 31 -9.66 9.65 -20.21
N TYR A 32 -8.95 10.47 -19.49
CA TYR A 32 -9.21 11.90 -19.34
C TYR A 32 -8.02 12.74 -19.79
N GLU A 33 -8.28 13.98 -20.18
CA GLU A 33 -7.22 14.99 -20.19
C GLU A 33 -6.73 15.19 -18.76
N PHE A 34 -5.44 15.32 -18.58
CA PHE A 34 -4.83 15.43 -17.26
C PHE A 34 -3.83 16.59 -17.21
N ALA A 35 -3.65 17.12 -16.02
CA ALA A 35 -2.59 18.05 -15.68
C ALA A 35 -1.60 17.38 -14.74
N ASP A 36 -0.33 17.65 -14.92
CA ASP A 36 0.68 17.15 -13.99
C ASP A 36 0.46 17.74 -12.60
N PRO A 37 0.75 16.98 -11.54
CA PRO A 37 0.66 17.48 -10.18
C PRO A 37 1.64 18.62 -9.97
N THR A 38 1.23 19.63 -9.21
CA THR A 38 2.06 20.78 -8.86
C THR A 38 2.74 20.62 -7.51
N GLU A 39 2.30 19.66 -6.71
CA GLU A 39 2.81 19.40 -5.37
C GLU A 39 4.06 18.53 -5.40
N ALA A 40 5.01 18.82 -4.52
CA ALA A 40 6.13 17.92 -4.28
C ALA A 40 5.68 16.68 -3.50
N VAL A 41 6.32 15.54 -3.74
CA VAL A 41 5.98 14.28 -3.08
C VAL A 41 6.18 14.43 -1.56
N GLY A 42 5.08 14.41 -0.81
CA GLY A 42 5.04 14.42 0.65
C GLY A 42 5.56 13.13 1.28
N ASP A 43 5.48 13.05 2.60
CA ASP A 43 5.84 11.84 3.36
C ASP A 43 4.59 11.11 3.87
N ASP A 44 3.45 11.78 3.91
CA ASP A 44 2.17 11.21 4.32
C ASP A 44 1.35 10.69 3.13
N ALA A 45 0.35 9.91 3.42
CA ALA A 45 -0.48 9.22 2.41
C ALA A 45 -1.18 10.18 1.44
N ASP A 46 -1.70 11.29 1.93
CA ASP A 46 -2.43 12.28 1.11
C ASP A 46 -1.46 13.06 0.20
N GLY A 47 -0.33 13.52 0.77
CA GLY A 47 0.72 14.22 0.02
C GLY A 47 1.35 13.35 -1.07
N ILE A 48 1.59 12.05 -0.81
CA ILE A 48 2.07 11.13 -1.83
C ILE A 48 1.02 10.96 -2.93
N ALA A 49 -0.24 10.74 -2.58
CA ALA A 49 -1.30 10.53 -3.55
C ALA A 49 -1.48 11.76 -4.46
N LYS A 50 -1.49 12.96 -3.91
CA LYS A 50 -1.64 14.21 -4.66
C LYS A 50 -0.45 14.54 -5.55
N ALA A 51 0.76 14.23 -5.10
CA ALA A 51 1.97 14.50 -5.86
C ALA A 51 2.25 13.48 -6.97
N VAL A 52 1.71 12.27 -6.87
CA VAL A 52 1.91 11.21 -7.88
C VAL A 52 0.76 11.17 -8.87
N CYS A 53 -0.48 11.33 -8.44
CA CYS A 53 -1.65 11.32 -9.30
C CYS A 53 -1.81 12.64 -10.06
N ASP A 54 -2.69 12.66 -11.05
CA ASP A 54 -2.99 13.84 -11.83
C ASP A 54 -3.60 14.94 -10.96
N GLY A 55 -3.34 16.20 -11.30
CA GLY A 55 -3.83 17.35 -10.53
C GLY A 55 -5.35 17.30 -10.30
N ASP A 56 -5.78 17.59 -9.07
CA ASP A 56 -7.18 17.62 -8.62
C ASP A 56 -7.99 16.32 -8.86
N SER A 57 -7.32 15.21 -9.21
CA SER A 57 -8.01 13.96 -9.55
C SER A 57 -8.35 13.10 -8.33
N VAL A 58 -7.67 13.30 -7.20
CA VAL A 58 -7.74 12.40 -6.04
C VAL A 58 -9.08 12.52 -5.32
N THR A 59 -9.74 11.41 -5.10
CA THR A 59 -11.00 11.32 -4.33
C THR A 59 -10.85 10.26 -3.25
N GLU A 60 -10.62 10.68 -2.00
CA GLU A 60 -10.50 9.77 -0.87
C GLU A 60 -11.84 9.10 -0.56
N LEU A 61 -11.78 7.79 -0.29
CA LEU A 61 -12.92 6.96 0.09
C LEU A 61 -12.75 6.45 1.53
N ASN A 62 -13.85 6.39 2.27
CA ASN A 62 -13.89 5.87 3.64
C ASN A 62 -12.88 6.54 4.59
N ALA A 63 -12.72 7.86 4.52
CA ALA A 63 -11.72 8.63 5.29
C ALA A 63 -11.79 8.38 6.81
N GLU A 64 -13.00 8.19 7.35
CA GLU A 64 -13.25 8.02 8.80
C GLU A 64 -13.22 6.58 9.28
N TYR A 65 -13.08 5.60 8.37
CA TYR A 65 -12.99 4.19 8.71
C TYR A 65 -11.60 3.64 8.38
N GLY A 66 -10.96 2.92 9.31
CA GLY A 66 -9.58 2.45 9.13
C GLY A 66 -8.64 3.64 8.93
N LYS A 67 -8.41 4.42 9.99
CA LYS A 67 -7.75 5.74 9.91
C LYS A 67 -6.26 5.69 9.65
N ALA A 68 -5.61 4.55 9.90
CA ALA A 68 -4.18 4.38 9.59
C ALA A 68 -3.94 4.20 8.08
N SER A 69 -4.94 3.75 7.35
CA SER A 69 -4.87 3.55 5.90
C SER A 69 -5.61 4.63 5.11
N TYR A 70 -5.17 4.82 3.87
CA TYR A 70 -5.73 5.72 2.88
C TYR A 70 -6.19 4.91 1.66
N THR A 71 -7.37 5.19 1.15
CA THR A 71 -7.88 4.61 -0.09
C THR A 71 -8.53 5.70 -0.93
N ALA A 72 -8.15 5.82 -2.19
CA ALA A 72 -8.68 6.83 -3.09
C ALA A 72 -8.82 6.31 -4.52
N LEU A 73 -9.77 6.86 -5.25
CA LEU A 73 -9.78 6.81 -6.71
C LEU A 73 -9.15 8.09 -7.24
N ALA A 74 -8.23 7.95 -8.18
CA ALA A 74 -7.55 9.05 -8.82
C ALA A 74 -7.33 8.76 -10.30
N THR A 75 -6.73 9.69 -11.04
CA THR A 75 -6.18 9.41 -12.35
C THR A 75 -4.66 9.51 -12.35
N LEU A 76 -4.03 8.75 -13.20
CA LEU A 76 -2.59 8.75 -13.42
C LEU A 76 -2.34 8.68 -14.93
N GLY A 77 -1.79 9.77 -15.50
CA GLY A 77 -1.69 9.90 -16.95
C GLY A 77 -3.04 9.84 -17.65
N GLY A 78 -4.10 10.36 -17.04
CA GLY A 78 -5.47 10.36 -17.52
C GLY A 78 -6.25 9.06 -17.29
N ALA A 79 -5.60 7.95 -16.94
CA ALA A 79 -6.28 6.67 -16.66
C ALA A 79 -6.67 6.55 -15.20
N THR A 80 -7.85 6.02 -14.89
CA THR A 80 -8.27 5.79 -13.52
C THR A 80 -7.41 4.74 -12.84
N VAL A 81 -6.96 5.04 -11.62
CA VAL A 81 -6.21 4.15 -10.74
C VAL A 81 -6.82 4.14 -9.34
N GLY A 82 -6.72 3.01 -8.65
CA GLY A 82 -6.98 2.90 -7.22
C GLY A 82 -5.68 3.14 -6.45
N VAL A 83 -5.71 4.06 -5.50
CA VAL A 83 -4.58 4.37 -4.63
C VAL A 83 -4.83 3.83 -3.23
N VAL A 84 -3.86 3.09 -2.72
CA VAL A 84 -3.79 2.63 -1.33
C VAL A 84 -2.52 3.18 -0.72
N ALA A 85 -2.60 3.75 0.48
CA ALA A 85 -1.40 4.12 1.23
C ALA A 85 -1.59 3.79 2.72
N THR A 86 -0.50 3.49 3.42
CA THR A 86 -0.53 2.96 4.79
C THR A 86 0.02 3.92 5.84
N ASN A 87 0.42 5.12 5.44
CA ASN A 87 0.95 6.16 6.33
C ASN A 87 0.02 7.38 6.39
N LYS A 88 -1.24 7.18 6.79
CA LYS A 88 -2.17 8.30 6.97
C LYS A 88 -2.01 8.95 8.34
N THR A 89 -1.82 8.15 9.39
CA THR A 89 -1.65 8.65 10.77
C THR A 89 -0.31 8.23 11.39
N GLY A 90 0.49 7.42 10.71
CA GLY A 90 1.72 6.83 11.25
C GLY A 90 1.48 5.64 12.20
N ASP A 91 0.24 5.25 12.43
CA ASP A 91 -0.11 4.12 13.28
C ASP A 91 0.03 2.78 12.55
N LYS A 92 0.11 1.70 13.32
CA LYS A 92 0.03 0.33 12.79
C LYS A 92 -1.36 0.04 12.25
N LEU A 93 -1.43 -0.80 11.22
CA LEU A 93 -2.69 -1.17 10.57
C LEU A 93 -3.58 -2.03 11.50
N THR A 94 -4.83 -1.63 11.62
CA THR A 94 -5.85 -2.33 12.41
C THR A 94 -6.70 -3.27 11.53
N SER A 95 -7.57 -4.09 12.15
CA SER A 95 -8.58 -4.89 11.45
C SER A 95 -9.47 -4.04 10.53
N ALA A 96 -9.81 -2.82 10.97
CA ALA A 96 -10.59 -1.89 10.15
C ALA A 96 -9.84 -1.45 8.89
N ASP A 97 -8.52 -1.19 9.01
CA ASP A 97 -7.67 -0.86 7.87
C ASP A 97 -7.55 -2.03 6.91
N CYS A 98 -7.32 -3.24 7.41
CA CYS A 98 -7.27 -4.45 6.59
C CYS A 98 -8.58 -4.66 5.80
N SER A 99 -9.71 -4.50 6.47
CA SER A 99 -11.04 -4.65 5.85
C SER A 99 -11.32 -3.54 4.83
N LYS A 100 -10.92 -2.29 5.10
CA LYS A 100 -11.02 -1.14 4.19
C LYS A 100 -10.23 -1.39 2.91
N ILE A 101 -8.96 -1.71 3.04
CA ILE A 101 -8.07 -1.95 1.90
C ILE A 101 -8.55 -3.17 1.09
N ALA A 102 -8.85 -4.30 1.76
CA ALA A 102 -9.33 -5.51 1.09
C ALA A 102 -10.59 -5.26 0.26
N ARG A 103 -11.56 -4.53 0.82
CA ARG A 103 -12.79 -4.17 0.11
C ARG A 103 -12.50 -3.26 -1.08
N PHE A 104 -11.63 -2.28 -0.90
CA PHE A 104 -11.25 -1.35 -1.96
C PHE A 104 -10.55 -2.06 -3.13
N VAL A 105 -9.56 -2.91 -2.84
CA VAL A 105 -8.84 -3.71 -3.86
C VAL A 105 -9.81 -4.60 -4.64
N ARG A 106 -10.76 -5.26 -3.98
CA ARG A 106 -11.78 -6.07 -4.65
C ARG A 106 -12.71 -5.23 -5.52
N THR A 107 -13.01 -4.01 -5.12
CA THR A 107 -13.79 -3.08 -5.96
C THR A 107 -13.00 -2.67 -7.20
N CYS A 108 -11.73 -2.33 -7.05
CA CYS A 108 -10.85 -2.02 -8.19
C CYS A 108 -10.72 -3.22 -9.13
N ASP A 109 -10.52 -4.42 -8.59
CA ASP A 109 -10.42 -5.65 -9.38
C ASP A 109 -11.70 -5.93 -10.19
N ALA A 110 -12.88 -5.73 -9.58
CA ALA A 110 -14.17 -5.91 -10.27
C ALA A 110 -14.34 -5.02 -11.51
N TYR A 111 -13.67 -3.88 -11.54
CA TYR A 111 -13.69 -2.93 -12.66
C TYR A 111 -12.39 -2.90 -13.46
N ALA A 112 -11.47 -3.84 -13.22
CA ALA A 112 -10.15 -3.90 -13.84
C ALA A 112 -9.34 -2.59 -13.69
N ILE A 113 -9.56 -1.83 -12.60
CA ILE A 113 -8.83 -0.61 -12.27
C ILE A 113 -7.48 -1.00 -11.67
N PRO A 114 -6.34 -0.53 -12.22
CA PRO A 114 -5.03 -0.76 -11.63
C PRO A 114 -4.95 -0.25 -10.19
N VAL A 115 -4.28 -0.98 -9.31
CA VAL A 115 -4.08 -0.60 -7.91
C VAL A 115 -2.62 -0.24 -7.69
N VAL A 116 -2.39 0.95 -7.16
CA VAL A 116 -1.08 1.43 -6.71
C VAL A 116 -1.07 1.47 -5.18
N THR A 117 -0.11 0.81 -4.56
CA THR A 117 0.01 0.72 -3.10
C THR A 117 1.30 1.37 -2.62
N PHE A 118 1.19 2.43 -1.82
CA PHE A 118 2.32 3.05 -1.12
C PHE A 118 2.43 2.48 0.28
N VAL A 119 3.57 1.88 0.59
CA VAL A 119 3.78 1.15 1.85
C VAL A 119 4.77 1.90 2.73
N ASP A 120 4.27 2.39 3.84
CA ASP A 120 5.05 2.90 4.96
C ASP A 120 4.31 2.57 6.25
N THR A 121 4.65 1.45 6.86
CA THR A 121 4.00 0.97 8.09
C THR A 121 4.94 0.09 8.92
N GLU A 122 4.82 0.20 10.23
CA GLU A 122 5.50 -0.68 11.17
C GLU A 122 4.85 -2.08 11.28
N GLY A 123 3.78 -2.31 10.54
CA GLY A 123 3.09 -3.59 10.52
C GLY A 123 1.64 -3.51 10.99
N PHE A 124 1.12 -4.65 11.38
CA PHE A 124 -0.22 -4.76 11.93
C PHE A 124 -0.23 -4.52 13.44
N LYS A 125 -1.32 -3.91 13.92
CA LYS A 125 -1.55 -3.79 15.36
C LYS A 125 -1.82 -5.19 15.94
N ALA A 126 -0.99 -5.60 16.89
CA ALA A 126 -1.11 -6.86 17.60
C ALA A 126 -1.10 -6.56 19.11
N ASP A 127 -2.24 -6.73 19.74
CA ASP A 127 -2.45 -6.68 21.17
C ASP A 127 -3.57 -7.67 21.55
N ASP A 128 -3.71 -7.97 22.83
CA ASP A 128 -4.66 -8.97 23.32
C ASP A 128 -6.09 -8.66 22.87
N GLU A 129 -6.46 -7.39 22.81
CA GLU A 129 -7.80 -6.96 22.40
C GLU A 129 -8.00 -7.22 20.90
N THR A 130 -7.07 -6.80 20.05
CA THR A 130 -7.20 -6.98 18.59
C THR A 130 -7.15 -8.44 18.20
N GLU A 131 -6.34 -9.26 18.87
CA GLU A 131 -6.29 -10.70 18.62
C GLU A 131 -7.58 -11.41 19.04
N ALA A 132 -8.15 -11.04 20.18
CA ALA A 132 -9.44 -11.57 20.65
C ALA A 132 -10.59 -11.28 19.68
N TYR A 133 -10.53 -10.15 18.97
CA TYR A 133 -11.52 -9.77 17.95
C TYR A 133 -11.23 -10.31 16.54
N GLY A 134 -10.20 -11.12 16.36
CA GLY A 134 -9.91 -11.81 15.10
C GLY A 134 -9.09 -11.00 14.11
N ALA A 135 -8.16 -10.18 14.59
CA ALA A 135 -7.25 -9.38 13.75
C ALA A 135 -6.51 -10.22 12.69
N VAL A 136 -6.05 -11.42 13.06
CA VAL A 136 -5.36 -12.35 12.14
C VAL A 136 -6.25 -12.73 10.96
N LYS A 137 -7.55 -12.91 11.18
CA LYS A 137 -8.53 -13.18 10.12
C LYS A 137 -8.63 -12.02 9.13
N ASP A 138 -8.66 -10.79 9.62
CA ASP A 138 -8.75 -9.60 8.76
C ASP A 138 -7.44 -9.35 8.00
N MET A 139 -6.29 -9.65 8.60
CA MET A 139 -4.99 -9.66 7.90
C MET A 139 -4.97 -10.70 6.78
N ALA A 140 -5.46 -11.92 7.05
CA ALA A 140 -5.58 -12.97 6.05
C ALA A 140 -6.54 -12.58 4.91
N LYS A 141 -7.64 -11.89 5.24
CA LYS A 141 -8.57 -11.33 4.24
C LYS A 141 -7.91 -10.30 3.35
N LEU A 142 -7.06 -9.43 3.90
CA LEU A 142 -6.27 -8.47 3.14
C LEU A 142 -5.31 -9.18 2.16
N CYS A 143 -4.53 -10.13 2.67
CA CYS A 143 -3.63 -10.93 1.82
C CYS A 143 -4.40 -11.65 0.70
N HIS A 144 -5.54 -12.26 1.04
CA HIS A 144 -6.39 -12.94 0.07
C HIS A 144 -6.91 -12.00 -1.02
N ALA A 145 -7.37 -10.80 -0.65
CA ALA A 145 -7.89 -9.83 -1.61
C ALA A 145 -6.84 -9.44 -2.65
N TYR A 146 -5.61 -9.16 -2.23
CA TYR A 146 -4.50 -8.87 -3.15
C TYR A 146 -4.09 -10.08 -3.99
N ALA A 147 -3.95 -11.24 -3.37
CA ALA A 147 -3.53 -12.46 -4.08
C ALA A 147 -4.58 -12.91 -5.12
N GLU A 148 -5.86 -12.68 -4.86
CA GLU A 148 -6.93 -13.04 -5.77
C GLU A 148 -7.17 -12.02 -6.88
N ALA A 149 -6.86 -10.75 -6.67
CA ALA A 149 -7.06 -9.71 -7.65
C ALA A 149 -6.25 -9.96 -8.94
N THR A 150 -6.93 -9.79 -10.07
CA THR A 150 -6.40 -10.03 -11.41
C THR A 150 -5.96 -8.74 -12.11
N THR A 151 -6.40 -7.60 -11.62
CA THR A 151 -5.98 -6.29 -12.11
C THR A 151 -4.47 -6.04 -11.89
N ILE A 152 -3.93 -5.02 -12.53
CA ILE A 152 -2.54 -4.60 -12.33
C ILE A 152 -2.37 -4.12 -10.88
N LYS A 153 -1.34 -4.60 -10.19
CA LYS A 153 -1.01 -4.25 -8.81
C LYS A 153 0.44 -3.82 -8.73
N LEU A 154 0.65 -2.55 -8.46
CA LEU A 154 1.97 -1.97 -8.28
C LEU A 154 2.16 -1.58 -6.81
N ALA A 155 3.33 -1.82 -6.26
CA ALA A 155 3.68 -1.42 -4.91
C ALA A 155 4.94 -0.56 -4.90
N VAL A 156 4.94 0.48 -4.07
CA VAL A 156 6.11 1.31 -3.80
C VAL A 156 6.29 1.38 -2.29
N VAL A 157 7.38 0.84 -1.80
CA VAL A 157 7.76 0.97 -0.39
C VAL A 157 8.41 2.34 -0.20
N THR A 158 7.71 3.24 0.47
CA THR A 158 8.13 4.64 0.65
C THR A 158 8.85 4.89 1.96
N GLY A 159 8.70 3.98 2.93
CA GLY A 159 9.32 4.08 4.24
C GLY A 159 9.54 2.71 4.87
N LYS A 160 8.87 2.45 5.97
CA LYS A 160 8.97 1.20 6.73
C LYS A 160 8.05 0.13 6.14
N ALA A 161 8.55 -1.10 6.02
CA ALA A 161 7.74 -2.25 5.63
C ALA A 161 8.23 -3.52 6.35
N TYR A 162 7.57 -3.85 7.47
CA TYR A 162 8.02 -4.93 8.33
C TYR A 162 7.10 -6.15 8.27
N GLY A 163 7.73 -7.32 8.20
CA GLY A 163 7.10 -8.62 8.37
C GLY A 163 5.89 -8.89 7.47
N PRO A 164 4.78 -9.36 8.06
CA PRO A 164 3.59 -9.74 7.31
C PRO A 164 2.96 -8.60 6.50
N ALA A 165 3.13 -7.34 6.93
CA ALA A 165 2.58 -6.19 6.21
C ALA A 165 3.28 -5.97 4.86
N PHE A 166 4.60 -6.16 4.78
CA PHE A 166 5.30 -6.16 3.50
C PHE A 166 4.76 -7.23 2.56
N ILE A 167 4.60 -8.47 3.06
CA ILE A 167 4.10 -9.59 2.25
C ILE A 167 2.67 -9.30 1.77
N ALA A 168 1.82 -8.79 2.66
CA ALA A 168 0.41 -8.53 2.35
C ALA A 168 0.20 -7.44 1.29
N LEU A 169 1.05 -6.39 1.31
CA LEU A 169 0.85 -5.17 0.52
C LEU A 169 1.79 -5.04 -0.67
N ALA A 170 3.02 -5.55 -0.56
CA ALA A 170 4.06 -5.40 -1.56
C ALA A 170 4.76 -6.72 -1.92
N GLY A 171 4.26 -7.85 -1.44
CA GLY A 171 4.84 -9.16 -1.71
C GLY A 171 4.86 -9.49 -3.19
N LYS A 172 6.07 -9.51 -3.76
CA LYS A 172 6.30 -9.74 -5.18
C LYS A 172 5.77 -11.10 -5.64
N GLY A 173 5.13 -11.10 -6.80
CA GLY A 173 4.65 -12.32 -7.47
C GLY A 173 3.32 -12.88 -6.95
N SER A 174 2.83 -12.39 -5.81
CA SER A 174 1.50 -12.74 -5.30
C SER A 174 0.62 -11.52 -5.11
N ASN A 175 1.05 -10.59 -4.29
CA ASN A 175 0.27 -9.42 -3.90
C ASN A 175 0.63 -8.17 -4.72
N ALA A 176 1.83 -8.09 -5.28
CA ALA A 176 2.22 -7.08 -6.25
C ALA A 176 2.77 -7.75 -7.52
N ASP A 177 2.46 -7.18 -8.68
CA ASP A 177 3.03 -7.58 -9.96
C ASP A 177 4.44 -7.02 -10.13
N LEU A 178 4.60 -5.74 -9.78
CA LEU A 178 5.89 -5.07 -9.64
C LEU A 178 5.94 -4.36 -8.28
N SER A 179 7.09 -4.46 -7.63
CA SER A 179 7.36 -3.86 -6.33
C SER A 179 8.62 -3.03 -6.39
N PHE A 180 8.50 -1.76 -6.04
CA PHE A 180 9.60 -0.81 -5.99
C PHE A 180 9.85 -0.35 -4.56
N ALA A 181 11.04 0.18 -4.28
CA ALA A 181 11.36 0.79 -3.00
C ALA A 181 12.09 2.11 -3.21
N LEU A 182 11.84 3.08 -2.35
CA LEU A 182 12.70 4.25 -2.26
C LEU A 182 14.07 3.85 -1.68
N ASP A 183 15.09 4.63 -1.98
CA ASP A 183 16.44 4.44 -1.45
C ASP A 183 16.49 4.50 0.09
N THR A 184 15.59 5.27 0.69
CA THR A 184 15.43 5.43 2.14
C THR A 184 14.58 4.35 2.81
N ALA A 185 13.96 3.46 2.04
CA ALA A 185 13.04 2.45 2.57
C ALA A 185 13.77 1.39 3.41
N VAL A 186 13.10 0.94 4.47
CA VAL A 186 13.58 -0.12 5.37
C VAL A 186 12.62 -1.31 5.30
N ILE A 187 13.13 -2.42 4.78
CA ILE A 187 12.36 -3.65 4.55
C ILE A 187 12.99 -4.79 5.32
N SER A 188 12.28 -5.35 6.28
CA SER A 188 12.78 -6.48 7.08
C SER A 188 11.67 -7.35 7.65
N ALA A 189 12.05 -8.55 8.11
CA ALA A 189 11.10 -9.46 8.75
C ALA A 189 10.57 -8.95 10.09
N LEU A 190 11.41 -8.20 10.83
CA LEU A 190 11.08 -7.57 12.12
C LEU A 190 11.51 -6.12 12.08
N ALA A 191 10.89 -5.27 12.89
CA ALA A 191 11.39 -3.92 13.11
C ALA A 191 12.86 -3.97 13.59
N PRO A 192 13.76 -3.09 13.09
CA PRO A 192 15.18 -3.14 13.42
C PRO A 192 15.48 -3.21 14.92
N VAL A 193 14.74 -2.45 15.73
CA VAL A 193 14.85 -2.47 17.20
C VAL A 193 14.56 -3.87 17.76
N THR A 194 13.51 -4.51 17.29
CA THR A 194 13.13 -5.86 17.71
C THR A 194 14.13 -6.91 17.20
N ALA A 195 14.61 -6.75 15.96
CA ALA A 195 15.58 -7.67 15.37
C ALA A 195 16.87 -7.73 16.19
N VAL A 196 17.41 -6.58 16.63
CA VAL A 196 18.65 -6.54 17.42
C VAL A 196 18.46 -7.09 18.84
N GLU A 197 17.28 -6.99 19.43
CA GLU A 197 16.98 -7.61 20.73
C GLU A 197 17.10 -9.14 20.69
N PHE A 198 16.77 -9.75 19.55
CA PHE A 198 16.97 -11.19 19.33
C PHE A 198 18.39 -11.54 18.90
N LEU A 199 18.91 -10.84 17.92
CA LEU A 199 20.15 -11.23 17.23
C LEU A 199 21.42 -10.79 17.98
N GLN A 200 21.34 -9.69 18.74
CA GLN A 200 22.47 -9.07 19.42
C GLN A 200 22.25 -8.93 20.93
N HIS A 201 21.49 -9.87 21.48
CA HIS A 201 21.14 -9.88 22.89
C HIS A 201 22.36 -9.84 23.83
N ASP A 202 23.43 -10.57 23.50
CA ASP A 202 24.63 -10.62 24.34
C ASP A 202 25.41 -9.30 24.32
N GLU A 203 25.43 -8.59 23.20
CA GLU A 203 26.02 -7.26 23.10
C GLU A 203 25.22 -6.23 23.93
N LEU A 204 23.89 -6.35 23.92
CA LEU A 204 23.01 -5.48 24.71
C LEU A 204 23.18 -5.70 26.22
N LYS A 205 23.37 -6.92 26.68
CA LYS A 205 23.56 -7.22 28.11
C LYS A 205 24.79 -6.53 28.74
N GLY A 206 25.82 -6.26 27.93
CA GLY A 206 27.05 -5.61 28.40
C GLY A 206 27.02 -4.08 28.35
N ALA A 207 25.96 -3.49 27.83
CA ALA A 207 25.89 -2.05 27.59
C ALA A 207 25.59 -1.26 28.88
N ALA A 208 26.34 -0.16 29.11
CA ALA A 208 26.09 0.74 30.23
C ALA A 208 24.77 1.54 30.07
N ASP A 209 24.40 1.89 28.82
CA ASP A 209 23.11 2.45 28.44
C ASP A 209 22.46 1.53 27.39
N LEU A 210 21.50 0.75 27.86
CA LEU A 210 20.79 -0.22 27.03
C LEU A 210 20.01 0.43 25.90
N THR A 211 19.39 1.61 26.14
CA THR A 211 18.57 2.30 25.16
C THR A 211 19.41 2.89 24.04
N ALA A 212 20.51 3.55 24.38
CA ALA A 212 21.43 4.12 23.39
C ALA A 212 22.11 3.02 22.56
N ALA A 213 22.56 1.94 23.20
CA ALA A 213 23.15 0.79 22.54
C ALA A 213 22.17 0.13 21.56
N ARG A 214 20.92 -0.10 21.99
CA ARG A 214 19.87 -0.68 21.17
C ARG A 214 19.56 0.16 19.94
N ASN A 215 19.43 1.47 20.08
CA ASN A 215 19.16 2.37 18.96
C ASN A 215 20.33 2.37 17.97
N THR A 216 21.57 2.43 18.45
CA THR A 216 22.78 2.39 17.61
C THR A 216 22.87 1.08 16.81
N LEU A 217 22.60 -0.05 17.45
CA LEU A 217 22.59 -1.36 16.79
C LEU A 217 21.41 -1.47 15.80
N ALA A 218 20.24 -0.94 16.14
CA ALA A 218 19.09 -0.91 15.23
C ALA A 218 19.35 -0.09 13.97
N ASP A 219 19.99 1.08 14.09
CA ASP A 219 20.38 1.92 12.95
C ASP A 219 21.40 1.21 12.06
N LYS A 220 22.37 0.51 12.66
CA LYS A 220 23.33 -0.31 11.94
C LYS A 220 22.63 -1.46 11.21
N PHE A 221 21.76 -2.18 11.89
CA PHE A 221 20.97 -3.28 11.31
C PHE A 221 20.11 -2.78 10.14
N ALA A 222 19.45 -1.64 10.29
CA ALA A 222 18.63 -1.05 9.23
C ALA A 222 19.45 -0.79 7.94
N LYS A 223 20.65 -0.27 8.09
CA LYS A 223 21.55 0.03 6.95
C LYS A 223 22.13 -1.23 6.31
N GLU A 224 22.60 -2.17 7.12
CA GLU A 224 23.38 -3.34 6.65
C GLU A 224 22.50 -4.51 6.22
N ASN A 225 21.32 -4.70 6.84
CA ASN A 225 20.50 -5.89 6.67
C ASN A 225 19.07 -5.62 6.17
N ALA A 226 18.57 -4.38 6.28
CA ALA A 226 17.19 -4.04 6.00
C ALA A 226 17.01 -2.88 5.00
N SER A 227 18.08 -2.41 4.37
CA SER A 227 18.00 -1.36 3.37
C SER A 227 17.33 -1.85 2.08
N SER A 228 16.80 -0.91 1.29
CA SER A 228 16.24 -1.17 -0.04
C SER A 228 17.23 -1.91 -0.95
N ALA A 229 18.54 -1.61 -0.84
CA ALA A 229 19.58 -2.29 -1.59
C ALA A 229 19.69 -3.79 -1.23
N VAL A 230 19.57 -4.12 0.05
CA VAL A 230 19.54 -5.52 0.51
C VAL A 230 18.27 -6.22 0.03
N ALA A 231 17.12 -5.55 0.10
CA ALA A 231 15.86 -6.08 -0.41
C ALA A 231 15.90 -6.36 -1.91
N ALA A 232 16.49 -5.44 -2.71
CA ALA A 232 16.67 -5.64 -4.14
C ALA A 232 17.63 -6.80 -4.44
N LYS A 233 18.77 -6.89 -3.73
CA LYS A 233 19.73 -7.99 -3.87
C LYS A 233 19.09 -9.36 -3.58
N ASN A 234 18.15 -9.41 -2.64
CA ASN A 234 17.42 -10.62 -2.27
C ASN A 234 16.20 -10.89 -3.16
N GLY A 235 15.94 -10.05 -4.16
CA GLY A 235 14.79 -10.20 -5.06
C GLY A 235 13.44 -9.87 -4.44
N CYS A 236 13.42 -9.16 -3.29
CA CYS A 236 12.18 -8.76 -2.62
C CYS A 236 11.48 -7.60 -3.34
N VAL A 237 12.23 -6.76 -4.05
CA VAL A 237 11.73 -5.66 -4.88
C VAL A 237 12.35 -5.72 -6.28
N ASP A 238 11.66 -5.19 -7.28
CA ASP A 238 12.10 -5.17 -8.68
C ASP A 238 13.06 -4.04 -8.99
N GLY A 239 12.96 -2.94 -8.24
CA GLY A 239 13.84 -1.79 -8.44
C GLY A 239 13.84 -0.83 -7.26
N ILE A 240 14.89 -0.02 -7.22
CA ILE A 240 15.02 1.11 -6.30
C ILE A 240 14.84 2.36 -7.15
N ILE A 241 13.98 3.27 -6.72
CA ILE A 241 13.62 4.48 -7.45
C ILE A 241 13.79 5.71 -6.57
N ALA A 242 14.07 6.85 -7.17
CA ALA A 242 14.09 8.11 -6.46
C ALA A 242 12.64 8.63 -6.27
N LYS A 243 12.46 9.47 -5.25
CA LYS A 243 11.15 10.02 -4.88
C LYS A 243 10.46 10.78 -6.03
N ASN A 244 11.24 11.49 -6.84
CA ASN A 244 10.75 12.22 -8.01
C ASN A 244 10.46 11.33 -9.23
N GLU A 245 10.89 10.07 -9.23
CA GLU A 245 10.67 9.12 -10.33
C GLU A 245 9.41 8.28 -10.15
N ILE A 246 8.76 8.34 -8.97
CA ILE A 246 7.60 7.51 -8.64
C ILE A 246 6.52 7.59 -9.71
N ARG A 247 6.09 8.82 -10.07
CA ARG A 247 5.02 9.03 -11.05
C ARG A 247 5.35 8.39 -12.39
N GLN A 248 6.52 8.69 -12.96
CA GLN A 248 6.91 8.16 -14.26
C GLN A 248 7.05 6.65 -14.23
N THR A 249 7.69 6.10 -13.20
CA THR A 249 7.84 4.65 -13.05
C THR A 249 6.50 3.93 -13.00
N LEU A 250 5.51 4.50 -12.31
CA LEU A 250 4.18 3.91 -12.22
C LEU A 250 3.43 4.00 -13.56
N MET A 251 3.52 5.11 -14.28
CA MET A 251 2.91 5.27 -15.61
C MET A 251 3.49 4.25 -16.59
N ASP A 252 4.81 4.16 -16.67
CA ASP A 252 5.51 3.20 -17.53
C ASP A 252 5.17 1.75 -17.17
N SER A 253 5.07 1.45 -15.88
CA SER A 253 4.70 0.12 -15.38
C SER A 253 3.28 -0.26 -15.77
N ILE A 254 2.32 0.66 -15.67
CA ILE A 254 0.92 0.42 -16.08
C ILE A 254 0.86 0.18 -17.59
N GLU A 255 1.59 0.98 -18.38
CA GLU A 255 1.63 0.83 -19.83
C GLU A 255 2.22 -0.53 -20.25
N VAL A 256 3.35 -0.90 -19.70
CA VAL A 256 3.99 -2.21 -19.96
C VAL A 256 3.07 -3.36 -19.57
N MET A 257 2.34 -3.23 -18.49
CA MET A 257 1.43 -4.25 -17.99
C MET A 257 0.00 -4.18 -18.55
N ALA A 258 -0.31 -3.24 -19.43
CA ALA A 258 -1.67 -3.09 -20.02
C ALA A 258 -2.17 -4.37 -20.70
N GLY A 259 -1.27 -5.20 -21.19
CA GLY A 259 -1.56 -6.51 -21.77
C GLY A 259 -1.78 -7.65 -20.77
N LYS A 260 -1.66 -7.39 -19.45
CA LYS A 260 -1.79 -8.43 -18.42
C LYS A 260 -3.13 -9.17 -18.55
N ARG A 261 -3.05 -10.49 -18.64
CA ARG A 261 -4.20 -11.39 -18.62
C ARG A 261 -3.91 -12.55 -17.67
N ILE A 262 -4.76 -12.73 -16.69
CA ILE A 262 -4.67 -13.87 -15.76
C ILE A 262 -5.84 -14.78 -16.04
N SER A 263 -5.53 -16.02 -16.46
CA SER A 263 -6.51 -17.09 -16.55
C SER A 263 -6.46 -17.92 -15.29
N ARG A 264 -7.59 -18.02 -14.60
CA ARG A 264 -7.74 -18.88 -13.43
C ARG A 264 -8.70 -20.01 -13.72
N LEU A 265 -8.48 -21.14 -13.09
CA LEU A 265 -9.44 -22.25 -13.18
C LEU A 265 -10.79 -21.77 -12.59
N PRO A 266 -11.90 -22.11 -13.28
CA PRO A 266 -13.22 -21.81 -12.75
C PRO A 266 -13.40 -22.42 -11.36
N LYS A 267 -13.87 -21.64 -10.43
CA LYS A 267 -14.20 -22.10 -9.07
C LYS A 267 -15.62 -21.73 -8.72
N LYS A 268 -16.25 -22.55 -7.91
CA LYS A 268 -17.64 -22.38 -7.54
C LYS A 268 -17.86 -21.12 -6.69
N HIS A 269 -16.91 -20.83 -5.84
CA HIS A 269 -16.85 -19.63 -4.99
C HIS A 269 -15.44 -19.46 -4.47
N SER A 270 -15.13 -18.26 -3.97
CA SER A 270 -13.86 -17.95 -3.34
C SER A 270 -13.78 -18.51 -1.93
N ASN A 271 -12.60 -18.95 -1.50
CA ASN A 271 -12.33 -19.36 -0.12
C ASN A 271 -11.91 -18.15 0.70
N ILE A 272 -12.84 -17.23 0.93
CA ILE A 272 -12.61 -16.01 1.71
C ILE A 272 -12.78 -16.29 3.20
N GLN A 273 -11.97 -15.64 4.03
CA GLN A 273 -12.12 -15.66 5.48
C GLN A 273 -13.39 -14.87 5.89
N LEU A 274 -14.22 -15.48 6.70
CA LEU A 274 -15.50 -14.93 7.16
C LEU A 274 -15.36 -14.18 8.49
#